data_64b9e92720525e05eb248c4dbd8236b2
#
_entry.id   64b9e92720525e05eb248c4dbd8236b2
#
_cell.length_a   1.000
_cell.length_b   1.000
_cell.length_c   1.000
_cell.angle_alpha   90.00
_cell.angle_beta   90.00
_cell.angle_gamma   90.00
#
_symmetry.space_group_name_H-M   'P 1'
#
loop_
_entity.id
_entity.type
_entity.pdbx_description
1 polymer ?
#
loop_
_entity_poly.entity_id
_entity_poly.type
_entity_poly.pdbx_seq_one_letter_code
_entity_poly.pdbx_strand_id
1 'polypeptide(L)'
;AHVVLRGHWPRIDVTTVDISIKTMFTDDMFRAIAKSDAPAAKYIAQYSTERYYMWDELAASAWLDPSIITKTADVYMDVDLSHGPSYGYTLTWQEKLKPATGVQLVHVHMDVDLPKFRSMFVGLMTSSSGAMTNSRSR
;
A
#
# COMPACT_ATOMS: atom_id res chain seq x y z
N ALA A 1 7.22 6.45 12.83
CA ALA A 1 6.97 7.18 11.59
C ALA A 1 7.93 8.36 11.42
N HIS A 2 8.04 9.30 12.35
CA HIS A 2 8.91 10.49 12.29
C HIS A 2 10.34 10.19 11.81
N VAL A 3 11.04 9.23 12.44
CA VAL A 3 12.42 8.84 12.07
C VAL A 3 12.50 8.36 10.61
N VAL A 4 11.51 7.59 10.18
CA VAL A 4 11.44 7.10 8.78
C VAL A 4 11.21 8.25 7.82
N LEU A 5 10.25 9.13 8.10
CA LEU A 5 9.93 10.27 7.24
C LEU A 5 11.08 11.27 7.10
N ARG A 6 12.01 11.31 8.05
CA ARG A 6 13.19 12.17 8.04
C ARG A 6 14.48 11.49 7.56
N GLY A 7 14.41 10.19 7.26
CA GLY A 7 15.54 9.49 6.64
C GLY A 7 15.82 9.98 5.23
N HIS A 8 17.06 9.95 4.77
CA HIS A 8 17.43 10.38 3.41
C HIS A 8 17.10 9.28 2.39
N TRP A 9 15.82 9.15 2.06
CA TRP A 9 15.33 8.20 1.07
C TRP A 9 15.32 8.81 -0.33
N PRO A 10 15.67 8.05 -1.38
CA PRO A 10 15.53 8.52 -2.75
C PRO A 10 14.08 8.85 -3.13
N ARG A 11 13.13 8.14 -2.53
CA ARG A 11 11.69 8.28 -2.73
C ARG A 11 10.93 7.73 -1.53
N ILE A 12 9.85 8.38 -1.17
CA ILE A 12 8.87 7.90 -0.19
C ILE A 12 7.50 7.92 -0.84
N ASP A 13 6.87 6.75 -0.95
CA ASP A 13 5.47 6.59 -1.32
C ASP A 13 4.68 6.17 -0.08
N VAL A 14 3.53 6.79 0.14
CA VAL A 14 2.69 6.53 1.31
C VAL A 14 1.29 6.13 0.87
N THR A 15 0.89 4.93 1.27
CA THR A 15 -0.48 4.44 1.13
C THR A 15 -1.21 4.68 2.44
N THR A 16 -2.10 5.67 2.45
CA THR A 16 -2.81 6.11 3.67
C THR A 16 -4.06 5.26 3.93
N VAL A 17 -4.60 5.38 5.16
CA VAL A 17 -5.88 4.74 5.50
C VAL A 17 -7.02 5.25 4.62
N ASP A 18 -6.98 6.51 4.19
CA ASP A 18 -8.04 7.12 3.36
C ASP A 18 -8.26 6.41 2.02
N ILE A 19 -7.18 5.89 1.42
CA ILE A 19 -7.28 5.09 0.19
C ILE A 19 -7.55 3.61 0.53
N SER A 20 -6.95 3.09 1.58
CA SER A 20 -7.03 1.67 1.94
C SER A 20 -8.43 1.24 2.38
N ILE A 21 -9.22 2.13 2.97
CA ILE A 21 -10.62 1.83 3.32
C ILE A 21 -11.50 1.51 2.10
N LYS A 22 -11.03 1.81 0.89
CA LYS A 22 -11.69 1.41 -0.36
C LYS A 22 -11.38 -0.05 -0.74
N THR A 23 -10.37 -0.68 -0.14
CA THR A 23 -9.81 -1.97 -0.54
C THR A 23 -10.21 -3.10 0.40
N MET A 24 -11.49 -3.39 0.51
CA MET A 24 -11.98 -4.51 1.29
C MET A 24 -11.59 -5.85 0.66
N PHE A 25 -11.06 -6.79 1.46
CA PHE A 25 -10.93 -8.19 1.06
C PHE A 25 -12.32 -8.84 1.06
N THR A 26 -12.86 -9.09 -0.13
CA THR A 26 -14.24 -9.52 -0.31
C THR A 26 -14.38 -11.04 -0.27
N ASP A 27 -15.60 -11.52 -0.01
CA ASP A 27 -15.91 -12.97 -0.06
C ASP A 27 -15.68 -13.55 -1.46
N ASP A 28 -15.89 -12.77 -2.52
CA ASP A 28 -15.61 -13.22 -3.89
C ASP A 28 -14.12 -13.45 -4.12
N MET A 29 -13.27 -12.54 -3.64
CA MET A 29 -11.82 -12.73 -3.67
C MET A 29 -11.40 -13.96 -2.88
N PHE A 30 -11.92 -14.11 -1.66
CA PHE A 30 -11.65 -15.29 -0.83
C PHE A 30 -12.05 -16.58 -1.53
N ARG A 31 -13.27 -16.66 -2.07
CA ARG A 31 -13.75 -17.84 -2.81
C ARG A 31 -12.92 -18.14 -4.05
N ALA A 32 -12.45 -17.11 -4.75
CA ALA A 32 -11.57 -17.28 -5.91
C ALA A 32 -10.21 -17.87 -5.50
N ILE A 33 -9.62 -17.34 -4.42
CA ILE A 33 -8.33 -17.81 -3.88
C ILE A 33 -8.46 -19.23 -3.34
N ALA A 34 -9.50 -19.52 -2.55
CA ALA A 34 -9.69 -20.83 -1.90
C ALA A 34 -9.87 -22.01 -2.87
N LYS A 35 -10.15 -21.75 -4.14
CA LYS A 35 -10.21 -22.78 -5.21
C LYS A 35 -8.84 -23.20 -5.72
N SER A 36 -7.79 -22.46 -5.38
CA SER A 36 -6.44 -22.71 -5.89
C SER A 36 -5.64 -23.64 -4.98
N ASP A 37 -4.83 -24.49 -5.59
CA ASP A 37 -3.88 -25.35 -4.89
C ASP A 37 -2.53 -24.68 -4.56
N ALA A 38 -2.36 -23.41 -4.94
CA ALA A 38 -1.16 -22.64 -4.64
C ALA A 38 -0.91 -22.56 -3.11
N PRO A 39 0.35 -22.64 -2.64
CA PRO A 39 0.65 -22.61 -1.21
C PRO A 39 0.09 -21.40 -0.47
N ALA A 40 0.20 -20.21 -1.07
CA ALA A 40 -0.36 -18.98 -0.50
C ALA A 40 -1.89 -19.04 -0.40
N ALA A 41 -2.55 -19.57 -1.43
CA ALA A 41 -3.99 -19.74 -1.45
C ALA A 41 -4.48 -20.68 -0.35
N LYS A 42 -3.80 -21.83 -0.15
CA LYS A 42 -4.11 -22.77 0.94
C LYS A 42 -3.94 -22.12 2.32
N TYR A 43 -2.89 -21.34 2.51
CA TYR A 43 -2.67 -20.62 3.75
C TYR A 43 -3.80 -19.60 4.02
N ILE A 44 -4.15 -18.79 3.03
CA ILE A 44 -5.26 -17.83 3.14
C ILE A 44 -6.57 -18.55 3.42
N ALA A 45 -6.88 -19.64 2.71
CA ALA A 45 -8.11 -20.40 2.91
C ALA A 45 -8.23 -20.97 4.33
N GLN A 46 -7.10 -21.36 4.92
CA GLN A 46 -7.06 -21.97 6.26
C GLN A 46 -7.12 -20.94 7.39
N TYR A 47 -6.49 -19.75 7.23
CA TYR A 47 -6.26 -18.84 8.34
C TYR A 47 -6.99 -17.50 8.22
N SER A 48 -7.46 -17.10 7.03
CA SER A 48 -8.20 -15.85 6.85
C SER A 48 -9.67 -16.00 7.25
N THR A 49 -9.95 -15.80 8.52
CA THR A 49 -11.29 -15.96 9.10
C THR A 49 -12.16 -14.71 8.98
N GLU A 50 -11.54 -13.57 8.88
CA GLU A 50 -12.20 -12.26 8.85
C GLU A 50 -11.98 -11.52 7.52
N ARG A 51 -12.83 -10.54 7.25
CA ARG A 51 -12.73 -9.66 6.07
C ARG A 51 -12.33 -8.28 6.54
N TYR A 52 -11.14 -7.88 6.12
CA TYR A 52 -10.53 -6.60 6.52
C TYR A 52 -10.18 -5.73 5.32
N TYR A 53 -9.88 -4.47 5.60
CA TYR A 53 -9.25 -3.57 4.64
C TYR A 53 -7.83 -4.05 4.33
N MET A 54 -7.48 -4.02 3.05
CA MET A 54 -6.20 -4.54 2.55
C MET A 54 -5.14 -3.44 2.56
N TRP A 55 -4.69 -3.07 3.76
CA TRP A 55 -3.74 -1.95 3.94
C TRP A 55 -2.37 -2.27 3.37
N ASP A 56 -1.75 -3.31 3.86
CA ASP A 56 -0.39 -3.73 3.50
C ASP A 56 -0.37 -4.32 2.09
N GLU A 57 -1.41 -5.04 1.71
CA GLU A 57 -1.56 -5.62 0.37
C GLU A 57 -1.66 -4.54 -0.70
N LEU A 58 -2.34 -3.43 -0.42
CA LEU A 58 -2.39 -2.29 -1.34
C LEU A 58 -1.03 -1.63 -1.48
N ALA A 59 -0.32 -1.40 -0.37
CA ALA A 59 1.01 -0.81 -0.39
C ALA A 59 2.01 -1.70 -1.15
N ALA A 60 2.00 -3.01 -0.89
CA ALA A 60 2.83 -3.98 -1.59
C ALA A 60 2.50 -4.07 -3.08
N SER A 61 1.21 -4.04 -3.42
CA SER A 61 0.75 -4.06 -4.81
C SER A 61 1.15 -2.80 -5.58
N ALA A 62 1.06 -1.63 -4.94
CA ALA A 62 1.50 -0.37 -5.53
C ALA A 62 3.02 -0.32 -5.76
N TRP A 63 3.80 -0.99 -4.92
CA TRP A 63 5.24 -1.15 -5.11
C TRP A 63 5.57 -2.09 -6.28
N LEU A 64 4.81 -3.18 -6.45
CA LEU A 64 4.99 -4.13 -7.55
C LEU A 64 4.53 -3.59 -8.91
N ASP A 65 3.39 -2.91 -8.93
CA ASP A 65 2.82 -2.26 -10.13
C ASP A 65 2.27 -0.88 -9.76
N PRO A 66 3.09 0.19 -9.85
CA PRO A 66 2.65 1.54 -9.54
C PRO A 66 1.46 2.04 -10.37
N SER A 67 1.16 1.41 -11.51
CA SER A 67 0.05 1.82 -12.38
C SER A 67 -1.34 1.47 -11.83
N ILE A 68 -1.42 0.75 -10.70
CA ILE A 68 -2.69 0.61 -9.97
C ILE A 68 -3.09 1.90 -9.24
N ILE A 69 -2.14 2.81 -8.98
CA ILE A 69 -2.42 4.10 -8.36
C ILE A 69 -2.81 5.10 -9.45
N THR A 70 -4.04 5.58 -9.38
CA THR A 70 -4.61 6.46 -10.41
C THR A 70 -4.48 7.94 -10.08
N LYS A 71 -4.18 8.26 -8.82
CA LYS A 71 -3.99 9.64 -8.36
C LYS A 71 -2.99 9.69 -7.21
N THR A 72 -2.07 10.64 -7.26
CA THR A 72 -1.11 10.95 -6.19
C THR A 72 -1.17 12.43 -5.81
N ALA A 73 -0.71 12.75 -4.61
CA ALA A 73 -0.44 14.12 -4.17
C ALA A 73 0.97 14.19 -3.59
N ASP A 74 1.70 15.24 -3.99
CA ASP A 74 3.04 15.51 -3.49
C ASP A 74 2.95 16.49 -2.33
N VAL A 75 3.42 16.06 -1.15
CA VAL A 75 3.42 16.86 0.08
C VAL A 75 4.72 16.64 0.85
N TYR A 76 5.08 17.61 1.67
CA TYR A 76 6.07 17.39 2.73
C TYR A 76 5.37 16.87 3.96
N MET A 77 5.91 15.87 4.62
CA MET A 77 5.21 15.14 5.66
C MET A 77 6.07 14.91 6.90
N ASP A 78 5.45 14.98 8.06
CA ASP A 78 6.01 14.55 9.34
C ASP A 78 4.86 14.10 10.28
N VAL A 79 5.21 13.77 11.51
CA VAL A 79 4.28 13.38 12.56
C VAL A 79 4.45 14.31 13.76
N ASP A 80 3.34 14.74 14.36
CA ASP A 80 3.36 15.50 15.59
C ASP A 80 3.92 14.67 16.75
N LEU A 81 5.01 15.13 17.32
CA LEU A 81 5.68 14.52 18.48
C LEU A 81 5.40 15.26 19.79
N SER A 82 4.65 16.35 19.77
CA SER A 82 4.24 17.03 21.00
C SER A 82 3.28 16.14 21.78
N HIS A 83 3.52 15.94 23.08
CA HIS A 83 2.68 15.10 23.92
C HIS A 83 1.34 15.78 24.28
N GLY A 84 0.66 16.31 23.26
CA GLY A 84 -0.65 16.95 23.34
C GLY A 84 -1.74 16.12 22.66
N PRO A 85 -2.93 16.71 22.46
CA PRO A 85 -4.07 16.03 21.82
C PRO A 85 -3.80 15.56 20.38
N SER A 86 -2.83 16.16 19.69
CA SER A 86 -2.44 15.84 18.30
C SER A 86 -1.24 14.88 18.22
N TYR A 87 -0.77 14.34 19.34
CA TYR A 87 0.34 13.38 19.33
C TYR A 87 0.10 12.21 18.36
N GLY A 88 1.03 12.03 17.44
CA GLY A 88 0.94 11.00 16.41
C GLY A 88 0.17 11.40 15.16
N TYR A 89 -0.43 12.58 15.11
CA TYR A 89 -1.12 13.05 13.91
C TYR A 89 -0.14 13.32 12.78
N THR A 90 -0.56 13.00 11.57
CA THR A 90 0.19 13.32 10.36
C THR A 90 0.09 14.80 10.04
N LEU A 91 1.24 15.44 9.89
CA LEU A 91 1.37 16.83 9.47
C LEU A 91 1.82 16.88 8.03
N THR A 92 1.16 17.68 7.21
CA THR A 92 1.50 17.85 5.80
C THR A 92 1.61 19.31 5.42
N TRP A 93 2.56 19.61 4.53
CA TRP A 93 2.78 20.96 4.02
C TRP A 93 2.98 20.97 2.51
N GLN A 94 2.57 22.06 1.90
CA GLN A 94 2.99 22.41 0.55
C GLN A 94 4.42 22.98 0.57
N GLU A 95 5.12 22.97 -0.56
CA GLU A 95 6.51 23.44 -0.70
C GLU A 95 6.77 24.79 0.00
N LYS A 96 5.89 25.77 -0.20
CA LYS A 96 6.08 27.14 0.33
C LYS A 96 5.85 27.26 1.83
N LEU A 97 5.24 26.26 2.46
CA LEU A 97 4.81 26.30 3.87
C LEU A 97 5.55 25.27 4.72
N LYS A 98 6.42 24.47 4.14
CA LYS A 98 7.15 23.44 4.87
C LYS A 98 8.13 24.02 5.87
N PRO A 99 8.42 23.30 6.96
CA PRO A 99 9.53 23.63 7.86
C PRO A 99 10.86 23.75 7.10
N ALA A 100 11.73 24.63 7.57
CA ALA A 100 13.01 24.90 6.92
C ALA A 100 13.94 23.68 6.84
N THR A 101 13.79 22.72 7.74
CA THR A 101 14.67 21.54 7.83
C THR A 101 13.90 20.27 8.15
N GLY A 102 14.44 19.15 7.71
CA GLY A 102 14.11 17.82 8.19
C GLY A 102 12.91 17.13 7.57
N VAL A 103 12.08 17.81 6.79
CA VAL A 103 10.96 17.19 6.08
C VAL A 103 11.35 16.86 4.64
N GLN A 104 10.82 15.76 4.12
CA GLN A 104 11.06 15.33 2.74
C GLN A 104 9.76 15.34 1.94
N LEU A 105 9.90 15.38 0.63
CA LEU A 105 8.80 15.17 -0.31
C LEU A 105 8.32 13.73 -0.22
N VAL A 106 7.02 13.57 -0.10
CA VAL A 106 6.32 12.29 0.00
C VAL A 106 5.24 12.25 -1.07
N HIS A 107 5.16 11.13 -1.78
CA HIS A 107 4.12 10.86 -2.78
C HIS A 107 2.98 10.08 -2.09
N VAL A 108 1.89 10.79 -1.80
CA VAL A 108 0.72 10.19 -1.14
C VAL A 108 -0.20 9.59 -2.19
N HIS A 109 -0.54 8.32 -2.04
CA HIS A 109 -1.52 7.65 -2.90
C HIS A 109 -2.93 8.11 -2.53
N MET A 110 -3.66 8.69 -3.50
CA MET A 110 -4.96 9.32 -3.29
C MET A 110 -6.11 8.52 -3.89
N ASP A 111 -5.83 7.71 -4.92
CA ASP A 111 -6.85 6.86 -5.54
C ASP A 111 -6.22 5.63 -6.23
N VAL A 112 -7.04 4.59 -6.44
CA VAL A 112 -6.61 3.27 -6.90
C VAL A 112 -7.59 2.68 -7.91
N ASP A 113 -7.07 2.01 -8.95
CA ASP A 113 -7.83 1.13 -9.82
C ASP A 113 -8.18 -0.16 -9.06
N LEU A 114 -9.34 -0.16 -8.39
CA LEU A 114 -9.78 -1.30 -7.58
C LEU A 114 -9.94 -2.61 -8.36
N PRO A 115 -10.54 -2.64 -9.55
CA PRO A 115 -10.58 -3.83 -10.39
C PRO A 115 -9.20 -4.41 -10.67
N LYS A 116 -8.26 -3.56 -11.08
CA LYS A 116 -6.89 -3.97 -11.38
C LYS A 116 -6.17 -4.48 -10.14
N PHE A 117 -6.25 -3.76 -9.01
CA PHE A 117 -5.68 -4.19 -7.73
C PHE A 117 -6.20 -5.58 -7.32
N ARG A 118 -7.53 -5.78 -7.33
CA ARG A 118 -8.15 -7.05 -6.94
C ARG A 118 -7.71 -8.21 -7.84
N SER A 119 -7.73 -7.98 -9.16
CA SER A 119 -7.27 -8.98 -10.13
C SER A 119 -5.81 -9.37 -9.92
N MET A 120 -4.94 -8.38 -9.72
CA MET A 120 -3.52 -8.58 -9.44
C MET A 120 -3.31 -9.37 -8.15
N PHE A 121 -3.97 -8.98 -7.06
CA PHE A 121 -3.84 -9.67 -5.77
C PHE A 121 -4.29 -11.14 -5.87
N VAL A 122 -5.48 -11.39 -6.40
CA VAL A 122 -5.99 -12.77 -6.59
C VAL A 122 -5.05 -13.57 -7.48
N GLY A 123 -4.58 -12.99 -8.58
CA GLY A 123 -3.64 -13.65 -9.49
C GLY A 123 -2.33 -14.04 -8.80
N LEU A 124 -1.75 -13.15 -7.99
CA LEU A 124 -0.53 -13.44 -7.22
C LEU A 124 -0.75 -14.53 -6.18
N MET A 125 -1.85 -14.50 -5.43
CA MET A 125 -2.15 -15.49 -4.39
C MET A 125 -2.49 -16.87 -4.96
N THR A 126 -2.95 -16.95 -6.20
CA THR A 126 -3.30 -18.22 -6.87
C THR A 126 -2.19 -18.75 -7.78
N SER A 127 -1.10 -18.01 -7.96
CA SER A 127 0.03 -18.46 -8.77
C SER A 127 0.81 -19.58 -8.05
N SER A 128 1.10 -20.67 -8.76
CA SER A 128 2.06 -21.67 -8.30
C SER A 128 3.48 -21.12 -8.43
N SER A 129 4.34 -21.43 -7.47
CA SER A 129 5.72 -20.91 -7.31
C SER A 129 6.70 -21.26 -8.48
N GLY A 130 6.22 -21.39 -9.70
CA GLY A 130 7.02 -21.68 -10.89
C GLY A 130 6.88 -20.65 -12.01
N ALA A 131 5.99 -19.65 -11.88
CA ALA A 131 5.68 -18.73 -12.98
C ALA A 131 6.42 -17.38 -12.95
N MET A 132 7.37 -17.19 -12.03
CA MET A 132 8.30 -16.06 -12.10
C MET A 132 9.52 -16.40 -12.98
N THR A 133 9.28 -16.79 -14.22
CA THR A 133 10.34 -16.86 -15.21
C THR A 133 10.55 -15.46 -15.79
N ASN A 134 11.63 -14.82 -15.35
CA ASN A 134 12.44 -13.82 -16.06
C ASN A 134 11.83 -13.24 -17.36
N SER A 135 11.10 -12.16 -17.27
CA SER A 135 11.03 -11.18 -18.35
C SER A 135 11.98 -9.99 -18.07
N ARG A 136 13.20 -10.27 -17.61
CA ARG A 136 14.32 -9.34 -17.74
C ARG A 136 15.09 -9.73 -18.98
N SER A 137 14.62 -9.33 -20.14
CA SER A 137 15.42 -9.30 -21.36
C SER A 137 15.54 -7.86 -21.84
N ARG A 138 16.74 -7.33 -21.61
CA ARG A 138 17.48 -6.26 -22.31
C ARG A 138 16.84 -4.88 -22.36
#